data_0dc322231e22ba68a7a323b4489b5795
#
_entry.id   0dc322231e22ba68a7a323b4489b5795
#
_cell.length_a   1.000
_cell.length_b   1.000
_cell.length_c   1.000
_cell.angle_alpha   90.00
_cell.angle_beta   90.00
_cell.angle_gamma   90.00
#
_symmetry.space_group_name_H-M   'P 1'
#
loop_
_entity.id
_entity.type
_entity.pdbx_description
1 polymer ?
#
loop_
_entity_poly.entity_id
_entity_poly.type
_entity_poly.pdbx_seq_one_letter_code
_entity_poly.pdbx_strand_id
1 'polypeptide(L)'
;MNYLYDIGINKDELDDIISENNNIIYLSDSDIYELICLFVNIGFDTREIKEMIVENASALNRSVSDIIELIRKLKETGVEDIKELFLSNPWLLNMDGFEI
;
A
#
# COMPACT_ATOMS: atom_id res chain seq x y z
N MET A 1 -12.91 6.91 -0.83
CA MET A 1 -13.02 5.62 -0.12
C MET A 1 -13.69 4.52 -0.92
N ASN A 2 -14.40 4.87 -2.00
CA ASN A 2 -15.06 3.87 -2.85
C ASN A 2 -14.12 2.80 -3.39
N TYR A 3 -12.90 3.17 -3.73
CA TYR A 3 -11.90 2.22 -4.24
C TYR A 3 -11.49 1.17 -3.22
N LEU A 4 -11.56 1.47 -1.92
CA LEU A 4 -11.28 0.47 -0.88
C LEU A 4 -12.38 -0.59 -0.84
N TYR A 5 -13.64 -0.20 -1.01
CA TYR A 5 -14.73 -1.18 -1.13
C TYR A 5 -14.57 -2.04 -2.39
N ASP A 6 -14.08 -1.44 -3.48
CA ASP A 6 -13.91 -2.15 -4.74
C ASP A 6 -12.87 -3.29 -4.65
N ILE A 7 -11.90 -3.17 -3.76
CA ILE A 7 -10.91 -4.25 -3.53
C ILE A 7 -11.35 -5.25 -2.45
N GLY A 8 -12.58 -5.12 -1.96
CA GLY A 8 -13.18 -6.09 -1.05
C GLY A 8 -13.09 -5.75 0.44
N ILE A 9 -12.64 -4.54 0.79
CA ILE A 9 -12.64 -4.09 2.18
C ILE A 9 -14.09 -3.82 2.59
N ASN A 10 -14.55 -4.47 3.66
CA ASN A 10 -15.90 -4.23 4.18
C ASN A 10 -15.90 -3.07 5.17
N LYS A 11 -17.11 -2.71 5.64
CA LYS A 11 -17.27 -1.57 6.54
C LYS A 11 -16.50 -1.73 7.86
N ASP A 12 -16.55 -2.92 8.46
CA ASP A 12 -15.87 -3.18 9.72
C ASP A 12 -14.35 -3.08 9.56
N GLU A 13 -13.83 -3.62 8.47
CA GLU A 13 -12.41 -3.51 8.13
C GLU A 13 -12.02 -2.05 7.88
N LEU A 14 -12.88 -1.28 7.22
CA LEU A 14 -12.64 0.14 6.98
C LEU A 14 -12.61 0.93 8.29
N ASP A 15 -13.50 0.63 9.22
CA ASP A 15 -13.52 1.26 10.54
C ASP A 15 -12.22 1.00 11.30
N ASP A 16 -11.70 -0.22 11.23
CA ASP A 16 -10.40 -0.58 11.82
C ASP A 16 -9.26 0.18 11.16
N ILE A 17 -9.27 0.29 9.85
CA ILE A 17 -8.26 1.03 9.08
C ILE A 17 -8.27 2.50 9.49
N ILE A 18 -9.44 3.10 9.62
CA ILE A 18 -9.59 4.50 10.04
C ILE A 18 -9.08 4.68 11.48
N SER A 19 -9.35 3.73 12.35
CA SER A 19 -8.86 3.76 13.75
C SER A 19 -7.34 3.77 13.82
N GLU A 20 -6.69 2.98 12.96
CA GLU A 20 -5.22 2.89 12.91
C GLU A 20 -4.60 4.06 12.17
N ASN A 21 -5.31 4.62 11.19
CA ASN A 21 -4.81 5.69 10.34
C ASN A 21 -5.89 6.74 10.11
N ASN A 22 -6.02 7.68 11.03
CA ASN A 22 -7.01 8.75 10.94
C ASN A 22 -6.84 9.64 9.70
N ASN A 23 -5.64 9.71 9.14
CA ASN A 23 -5.37 10.54 7.98
C ASN A 23 -6.09 10.06 6.71
N ILE A 24 -6.56 8.82 6.69
CA ILE A 24 -7.24 8.28 5.52
C ILE A 24 -8.48 9.08 5.14
N ILE A 25 -9.14 9.72 6.11
CA ILE A 25 -10.33 10.54 5.85
C ILE A 25 -10.02 11.80 5.04
N TYR A 26 -8.76 12.21 5.00
CA TYR A 26 -8.29 13.38 4.26
C TYR A 26 -7.71 13.03 2.89
N LEU A 27 -7.56 11.74 2.59
CA LEU A 27 -7.04 11.31 1.30
C LEU A 27 -8.13 11.41 0.24
N SER A 28 -7.77 11.90 -0.93
CA SER A 28 -8.71 11.93 -2.05
C SER A 28 -8.88 10.52 -2.64
N ASP A 29 -10.01 10.29 -3.30
CA ASP A 29 -10.22 9.05 -4.05
C ASP A 29 -9.14 8.87 -5.13
N SER A 30 -8.68 9.97 -5.71
CA SER A 30 -7.62 9.96 -6.71
C SER A 30 -6.30 9.41 -6.14
N ASP A 31 -5.92 9.84 -4.95
CA ASP A 31 -4.69 9.37 -4.28
C ASP A 31 -4.76 7.87 -3.99
N ILE A 32 -5.89 7.41 -3.48
CA ILE A 32 -6.12 6.00 -3.18
C ILE A 32 -6.09 5.17 -4.46
N TYR A 33 -6.75 5.65 -5.51
CA TYR A 33 -6.77 4.98 -6.81
C TYR A 33 -5.38 4.84 -7.40
N GLU A 34 -4.57 5.88 -7.34
CA GLU A 34 -3.19 5.85 -7.85
C GLU A 34 -2.33 4.80 -7.14
N LEU A 35 -2.46 4.68 -5.82
CA LEU A 35 -1.76 3.66 -5.05
C LEU A 35 -2.21 2.25 -5.43
N ILE A 36 -3.51 2.04 -5.57
CA ILE A 36 -4.06 0.75 -5.98
C ILE A 36 -3.53 0.38 -7.36
N CYS A 37 -3.52 1.33 -8.31
CA CYS A 37 -2.99 1.09 -9.65
C CYS A 37 -1.50 0.73 -9.62
N LEU A 38 -0.73 1.37 -8.76
CA LEU A 38 0.69 1.05 -8.60
C LEU A 38 0.87 -0.40 -8.14
N PHE A 39 0.11 -0.83 -7.14
CA PHE A 39 0.20 -2.20 -6.64
C PHE A 39 -0.22 -3.22 -7.70
N VAL A 40 -1.26 -2.93 -8.47
CA VAL A 40 -1.66 -3.78 -9.61
C VAL A 40 -0.52 -3.90 -10.62
N ASN A 41 0.16 -2.79 -10.92
CA ASN A 41 1.28 -2.79 -11.87
C ASN A 41 2.49 -3.58 -11.36
N ILE A 42 2.68 -3.66 -10.04
CA ILE A 42 3.73 -4.48 -9.43
C ILE A 42 3.40 -5.97 -9.54
N GLY A 43 2.12 -6.31 -9.67
CA GLY A 43 1.67 -7.70 -9.80
C GLY A 43 0.73 -8.17 -8.70
N PHE A 44 0.28 -7.26 -7.82
CA PHE A 44 -0.71 -7.61 -6.80
C PHE A 44 -2.09 -7.76 -7.41
N ASP A 45 -2.84 -8.76 -6.94
CA ASP A 45 -4.28 -8.81 -7.20
C ASP A 45 -5.03 -8.05 -6.10
N THR A 46 -6.35 -7.89 -6.27
CA THR A 46 -7.15 -7.10 -5.33
C THR A 46 -7.17 -7.69 -3.93
N ARG A 47 -7.17 -9.00 -3.80
CA ARG A 47 -7.14 -9.69 -2.52
C ARG A 47 -5.83 -9.43 -1.78
N GLU A 48 -4.72 -9.48 -2.50
CA GLU A 48 -3.40 -9.22 -1.94
C GLU A 48 -3.26 -7.76 -1.49
N ILE A 49 -3.79 -6.83 -2.27
CA ILE A 49 -3.81 -5.40 -1.90
C ILE A 49 -4.63 -5.20 -0.63
N LYS A 50 -5.80 -5.82 -0.55
CA LYS A 50 -6.64 -5.77 0.64
C LYS A 50 -5.89 -6.27 1.88
N GLU A 51 -5.28 -7.44 1.79
CA GLU A 51 -4.53 -8.03 2.90
C GLU A 51 -3.42 -7.10 3.38
N MET A 52 -2.70 -6.50 2.46
CA MET A 52 -1.61 -5.59 2.77
C MET A 52 -2.09 -4.32 3.48
N ILE A 53 -3.19 -3.74 3.01
CA ILE A 53 -3.77 -2.53 3.61
C ILE A 53 -4.34 -2.83 5.00
N VAL A 54 -5.01 -3.96 5.17
CA VAL A 54 -5.57 -4.35 6.47
C VAL A 54 -4.46 -4.56 7.51
N GLU A 55 -3.34 -5.15 7.10
CA GLU A 55 -2.20 -5.36 7.99
C GLU A 55 -1.38 -4.10 8.25
N ASN A 56 -1.37 -3.16 7.30
CA ASN A 56 -0.59 -1.93 7.40
C ASN A 56 -1.35 -0.76 6.79
N ALA A 57 -2.31 -0.23 7.55
CA ALA A 57 -3.15 0.88 7.11
C ALA A 57 -2.35 2.14 6.78
N SER A 58 -1.19 2.34 7.41
CA SER A 58 -0.37 3.52 7.18
C SER A 58 0.27 3.54 5.79
N ALA A 59 0.26 2.42 5.06
CA ALA A 59 0.71 2.38 3.67
C ALA A 59 -0.09 3.35 2.79
N LEU A 60 -1.35 3.61 3.14
CA LEU A 60 -2.19 4.55 2.39
C LEU A 60 -1.73 6.01 2.50
N ASN A 61 -0.88 6.33 3.46
CA ASN A 61 -0.31 7.67 3.61
C ASN A 61 0.89 7.91 2.69
N ARG A 62 1.40 6.87 2.06
CA ARG A 62 2.56 6.99 1.18
C ARG A 62 2.15 7.55 -0.17
N SER A 63 2.99 8.40 -0.74
CA SER A 63 2.79 8.84 -2.13
C SER A 63 3.28 7.76 -3.08
N VAL A 64 2.76 7.78 -4.31
CA VAL A 64 3.24 6.88 -5.37
C VAL A 64 4.73 7.09 -5.60
N SER A 65 5.22 8.34 -5.59
CA SER A 65 6.64 8.66 -5.76
C SER A 65 7.52 8.00 -4.71
N ASP A 66 7.09 8.03 -3.45
CA ASP A 66 7.84 7.44 -2.34
C ASP A 66 7.97 5.93 -2.50
N ILE A 67 6.88 5.28 -2.89
CA ILE A 67 6.87 3.83 -3.08
C ILE A 67 7.71 3.44 -4.30
N ILE A 68 7.65 4.20 -5.39
CA ILE A 68 8.48 3.96 -6.57
C ILE A 68 9.97 4.07 -6.20
N GLU A 69 10.35 5.08 -5.43
CA GLU A 69 11.72 5.24 -4.97
C GLU A 69 12.18 4.08 -4.09
N LEU A 70 11.31 3.65 -3.18
CA LEU A 70 11.59 2.48 -2.33
C LEU A 70 11.81 1.23 -3.18
N ILE A 71 10.94 0.99 -4.16
CA ILE A 71 11.07 -0.17 -5.06
C ILE A 71 12.38 -0.10 -5.84
N ARG A 72 12.74 1.08 -6.34
CA ARG A 72 13.99 1.26 -7.08
C ARG A 72 15.19 0.88 -6.22
N LYS A 73 15.21 1.34 -4.98
CA LYS A 73 16.29 1.03 -4.04
C LYS A 73 16.36 -0.46 -3.70
N LEU A 74 15.21 -1.09 -3.49
CA LEU A 74 15.17 -2.53 -3.21
C LEU A 74 15.71 -3.33 -4.39
N LYS A 75 15.37 -2.95 -5.62
CA LYS A 75 15.91 -3.61 -6.81
C LYS A 75 17.42 -3.43 -6.93
N GLU A 76 17.94 -2.27 -6.58
CA GLU A 76 19.39 -2.02 -6.55
C GLU A 76 20.12 -2.93 -5.57
N THR A 77 19.48 -3.34 -4.49
CA THR A 77 20.06 -4.25 -3.51
C THR A 77 19.93 -5.73 -3.89
N GLY A 78 19.33 -6.02 -5.05
CA GLY A 78 19.22 -7.38 -5.58
C GLY A 78 17.87 -8.06 -5.35
N VAL A 79 16.87 -7.35 -4.85
CA VAL A 79 15.54 -7.92 -4.67
C VAL A 79 14.88 -8.11 -6.04
N GLU A 80 14.48 -9.33 -6.34
CA GLU A 80 13.85 -9.69 -7.62
C GLU A 80 12.33 -9.70 -7.53
N ASP A 81 11.77 -10.21 -6.43
CA ASP A 81 10.32 -10.32 -6.25
C ASP A 81 9.81 -9.31 -5.24
N ILE A 82 9.49 -8.13 -5.73
CA ILE A 82 9.00 -7.00 -4.91
C ILE A 82 7.66 -7.35 -4.25
N LYS A 83 6.75 -7.98 -4.99
CA LYS A 83 5.43 -8.35 -4.47
C LYS A 83 5.57 -9.27 -3.27
N GLU A 84 6.34 -10.33 -3.39
CA GLU A 84 6.54 -11.29 -2.31
C GLU A 84 7.18 -10.63 -1.09
N LEU A 85 8.14 -9.74 -1.31
CA LEU A 85 8.79 -9.02 -0.22
C LEU A 85 7.79 -8.19 0.58
N PHE A 86 6.92 -7.43 -0.09
CA PHE A 86 5.91 -6.60 0.58
C PHE A 86 4.82 -7.44 1.24
N LEU A 87 4.41 -8.55 0.64
CA LEU A 87 3.43 -9.45 1.25
C LEU A 87 3.95 -10.09 2.53
N SER A 88 5.23 -10.46 2.54
CA SER A 88 5.86 -11.05 3.73
C SER A 88 6.18 -10.00 4.80
N ASN A 89 6.39 -8.75 4.38
CA ASN A 89 6.82 -7.67 5.27
C ASN A 89 6.08 -6.37 4.94
N PRO A 90 4.77 -6.27 5.23
CA PRO A 90 3.97 -5.08 4.86
C PRO A 90 4.52 -3.77 5.44
N TRP A 91 5.19 -3.84 6.58
CA TRP A 91 5.78 -2.67 7.25
C TRP A 91 6.87 -1.99 6.41
N LEU A 92 7.45 -2.69 5.43
CA LEU A 92 8.46 -2.10 4.54
C LEU A 92 7.91 -0.93 3.74
N LEU A 93 6.59 -0.90 3.49
CA LEU A 93 5.97 0.21 2.77
C LEU A 93 6.10 1.54 3.51
N ASN A 94 6.39 1.53 4.79
CA ASN A 94 6.59 2.73 5.59
C ASN A 94 8.01 3.27 5.53
N MET A 95 8.94 2.52 4.95
CA MET A 95 10.33 2.94 4.84
C MET A 95 10.53 3.88 3.66
N ASP A 96 11.46 4.82 3.80
CA ASP A 96 11.90 5.66 2.70
C ASP A 96 13.07 5.00 1.98
N GLY A 97 13.20 5.26 0.68
CA GLY A 97 14.25 4.66 -0.14
C GLY A 97 15.66 4.96 0.38
N PHE A 98 15.88 6.11 1.01
CA PHE A 98 17.19 6.44 1.55
C PHE A 98 17.58 5.64 2.80
N GLU A 99 16.65 4.91 3.40
CA GLU A 99 16.91 4.04 4.55
C GLU A 99 17.46 2.67 4.14
N ILE A 100 17.44 2.38 2.86
CA ILE A 100 17.88 1.10 2.31
C ILE A 100 19.44 1.10 2.09
#